data_06f780bcf18d184dc26132fb026c8e46
#
_entry.id   06f780bcf18d184dc26132fb026c8e46
#
_cell.length_a   1.000
_cell.length_b   1.000
_cell.length_c   1.000
_cell.angle_alpha   90.00
_cell.angle_beta   90.00
_cell.angle_gamma   90.00
#
_symmetry.space_group_name_H-M   'P 1'
#
loop_
_entity.id
_entity.type
_entity.pdbx_description
1 polymer ?
#
loop_
_entity_poly.entity_id
_entity_poly.type
_entity_poly.pdbx_seq_one_letter_code
_entity_poly.pdbx_strand_id
1 'polypeptide(L)'
;MAVLLSDQIEMLSPAWRGVLGALRDEDWFAELEEALDSAFHEGQPPCAPRPSDWLRALRFCEPSDVRVVITGQDPYHGVGQANGLAFSVGSGQKLPPSLRNIFKEIGPDGNGFPRVDGNLSDWAESGVLLLNDVLTVELGQPGSHGYMPWCRFTSAIIEVLDLRPVAFLLWGAHARRHAGAIASSSVNQQHLILEAPHPSPLSAYRGFFDCGHFEAVNDWLRKRGEPPVNWHG
;
A
#
# COMPACT_ATOMS: atom_id res chain seq x y z
N MET A 1 22.63 9.26 -13.11
CA MET A 1 21.53 9.03 -14.08
C MET A 1 20.23 9.32 -13.37
N ALA A 2 19.36 10.13 -13.96
CA ALA A 2 18.01 10.31 -13.45
C ALA A 2 17.32 8.95 -13.33
N VAL A 3 16.62 8.70 -12.24
CA VAL A 3 15.80 7.49 -12.06
C VAL A 3 14.37 7.90 -12.35
N LEU A 4 13.87 7.58 -13.52
CA LEU A 4 12.53 7.95 -13.95
C LEU A 4 11.51 6.92 -13.46
N LEU A 5 10.30 7.39 -13.13
CA LEU A 5 9.17 6.53 -12.78
C LEU A 5 8.78 5.63 -13.97
N SER A 6 8.86 6.16 -15.19
CA SER A 6 8.67 5.40 -16.42
C SER A 6 9.60 4.18 -16.52
N ASP A 7 10.87 4.29 -16.12
CA ASP A 7 11.80 3.16 -16.09
C ASP A 7 11.35 2.08 -15.09
N GLN A 8 10.80 2.49 -13.94
CA GLN A 8 10.27 1.54 -12.96
C GLN A 8 9.01 0.83 -13.47
N ILE A 9 8.16 1.51 -14.25
CA ILE A 9 6.99 0.90 -14.89
C ILE A 9 7.43 -0.16 -15.91
N GLU A 10 8.48 0.08 -16.71
CA GLU A 10 9.00 -0.91 -17.67
C GLU A 10 9.50 -2.21 -17.00
N MET A 11 9.86 -2.14 -15.72
CA MET A 11 10.29 -3.31 -14.95
C MET A 11 9.13 -4.14 -14.37
N LEU A 12 7.89 -3.66 -14.50
CA LEU A 12 6.70 -4.38 -14.05
C LEU A 12 6.28 -5.44 -15.07
N SER A 13 5.33 -6.27 -14.68
CA SER A 13 4.71 -7.26 -15.57
C SER A 13 4.01 -6.60 -16.77
N PRO A 14 3.79 -7.34 -17.88
CA PRO A 14 3.09 -6.80 -19.04
C PRO A 14 1.70 -6.26 -18.71
N ALA A 15 0.97 -6.85 -17.77
CA ALA A 15 -0.36 -6.39 -17.40
C ALA A 15 -0.31 -5.03 -16.69
N TRP A 16 0.59 -4.85 -15.71
CA TRP A 16 0.80 -3.55 -15.08
C TRP A 16 1.32 -2.50 -16.05
N ARG A 17 2.28 -2.86 -16.94
CA ARG A 17 2.77 -1.94 -17.98
C ARG A 17 1.69 -1.47 -18.93
N GLY A 18 0.79 -2.38 -19.34
CA GLY A 18 -0.32 -2.04 -20.22
C GLY A 18 -1.26 -0.99 -19.63
N VAL A 19 -1.51 -1.09 -18.32
CA VAL A 19 -2.38 -0.16 -17.62
C VAL A 19 -1.68 1.15 -17.29
N LEU A 20 -0.50 1.08 -16.67
CA LEU A 20 0.21 2.27 -16.18
C LEU A 20 0.94 3.01 -17.30
N GLY A 21 1.24 2.34 -18.42
CA GLY A 21 1.87 2.97 -19.57
C GLY A 21 1.06 4.11 -20.17
N ALA A 22 -0.27 3.97 -20.17
CA ALA A 22 -1.17 5.02 -20.66
C ALA A 22 -1.14 6.31 -19.80
N LEU A 23 -0.72 6.22 -18.54
CA LEU A 23 -0.63 7.38 -17.65
C LEU A 23 0.51 8.34 -18.04
N ARG A 24 1.46 7.89 -18.87
CA ARG A 24 2.58 8.73 -19.35
C ARG A 24 2.14 9.89 -20.22
N ASP A 25 0.96 9.79 -20.83
CA ASP A 25 0.40 10.83 -21.69
C ASP A 25 -0.36 11.90 -20.88
N GLU A 26 -0.48 11.71 -19.56
CA GLU A 26 -1.12 12.66 -18.67
C GLU A 26 -0.16 13.78 -18.23
N ASP A 27 -0.59 15.02 -18.27
CA ASP A 27 0.24 16.19 -17.91
C ASP A 27 0.85 16.05 -16.50
N TRP A 28 0.08 15.55 -15.54
CA TRP A 28 0.54 15.35 -14.17
C TRP A 28 1.61 14.27 -14.01
N PHE A 29 1.76 13.36 -14.99
CA PHE A 29 2.80 12.33 -14.93
C PHE A 29 4.18 12.94 -15.14
N ALA A 30 4.32 13.85 -16.09
CA ALA A 30 5.55 14.61 -16.30
C ALA A 30 5.91 15.46 -15.08
N GLU A 31 4.91 16.11 -14.46
CA GLU A 31 5.10 16.85 -13.21
C GLU A 31 5.62 15.94 -12.07
N LEU A 32 5.11 14.71 -11.98
CA LEU A 32 5.56 13.74 -11.00
C LEU A 32 7.02 13.31 -11.24
N GLU A 33 7.38 13.02 -12.48
CA GLU A 33 8.76 12.63 -12.84
C GLU A 33 9.76 13.77 -12.55
N GLU A 34 9.41 15.01 -12.89
CA GLU A 34 10.26 16.18 -12.59
C GLU A 34 10.44 16.38 -11.08
N ALA A 35 9.36 16.23 -10.31
CA ALA A 35 9.42 16.36 -8.85
C ALA A 35 10.28 15.24 -8.22
N LEU A 36 10.20 14.01 -8.75
CA LEU A 36 11.02 12.89 -8.30
C LEU A 36 12.50 13.07 -8.67
N ASP A 37 12.80 13.48 -9.90
CA ASP A 37 14.18 13.76 -10.31
C ASP A 37 14.79 14.84 -9.43
N SER A 38 14.04 15.91 -9.15
CA SER A 38 14.47 16.98 -8.24
C SER A 38 14.72 16.46 -6.83
N ALA A 39 13.81 15.65 -6.25
CA ALA A 39 13.90 15.19 -4.87
C ALA A 39 15.00 14.13 -4.65
N PHE A 40 15.33 13.35 -5.66
CA PHE A 40 16.33 12.27 -5.59
C PHE A 40 17.66 12.66 -6.25
N HIS A 41 17.82 13.94 -6.62
CA HIS A 41 19.07 14.44 -7.18
C HIS A 41 20.21 14.48 -6.14
N GLU A 42 21.45 14.32 -6.61
CA GLU A 42 22.63 14.41 -5.73
C GLU A 42 22.70 15.79 -5.05
N GLY A 43 22.90 15.79 -3.74
CA GLY A 43 22.94 17.00 -2.92
C GLY A 43 21.60 17.39 -2.27
N GLN A 44 20.51 16.70 -2.61
CA GLN A 44 19.22 16.87 -1.93
C GLN A 44 19.14 16.07 -0.62
N PRO A 45 18.22 16.41 0.30
CA PRO A 45 17.95 15.59 1.48
C PRO A 45 17.66 14.14 1.10
N PRO A 46 18.15 13.15 1.89
CA PRO A 46 17.92 11.77 1.55
C PRO A 46 16.45 11.38 1.63
N CYS A 47 15.96 10.65 0.63
CA CYS A 47 14.56 10.21 0.51
C CYS A 47 14.42 8.69 0.61
N ALA A 48 13.21 8.24 0.89
CA ALA A 48 12.85 6.83 1.01
C ALA A 48 11.49 6.53 0.35
N PRO A 49 11.26 5.28 -0.07
CA PRO A 49 12.25 4.22 -0.26
C PRO A 49 13.23 4.55 -1.40
N ARG A 50 14.25 3.72 -1.59
CA ARG A 50 15.13 3.85 -2.76
C ARG A 50 14.33 3.71 -4.06
N PRO A 51 14.77 4.33 -5.16
CA PRO A 51 14.02 4.34 -6.43
C PRO A 51 13.59 2.96 -6.92
N SER A 52 14.43 1.93 -6.77
CA SER A 52 14.08 0.55 -7.14
C SER A 52 12.87 -0.02 -6.39
N ASP A 53 12.46 0.58 -5.29
CA ASP A 53 11.37 0.09 -4.45
C ASP A 53 10.09 0.94 -4.52
N TRP A 54 10.05 2.02 -5.34
CA TRP A 54 8.84 2.85 -5.47
C TRP A 54 7.60 2.04 -5.85
N LEU A 55 7.74 1.16 -6.87
CA LEU A 55 6.64 0.32 -7.37
C LEU A 55 6.74 -1.13 -6.88
N ARG A 56 7.42 -1.37 -5.74
CA ARG A 56 7.62 -2.73 -5.24
C ARG A 56 6.32 -3.46 -4.95
N ALA A 57 5.29 -2.77 -4.45
CA ALA A 57 3.98 -3.35 -4.17
C ALA A 57 3.34 -4.01 -5.40
N LEU A 58 3.61 -3.49 -6.61
CA LEU A 58 3.06 -4.01 -7.87
C LEU A 58 3.83 -5.21 -8.44
N ARG A 59 4.94 -5.60 -7.83
CA ARG A 59 5.79 -6.71 -8.33
C ARG A 59 5.43 -8.06 -7.75
N PHE A 60 4.56 -8.11 -6.75
CA PHE A 60 4.19 -9.36 -6.08
C PHE A 60 3.05 -10.10 -6.75
N CYS A 61 2.15 -9.40 -7.42
CA CYS A 61 1.01 -10.01 -8.09
C CYS A 61 0.55 -9.17 -9.30
N GLU A 62 -0.09 -9.85 -10.24
CA GLU A 62 -0.76 -9.20 -11.36
C GLU A 62 -2.03 -8.45 -10.90
N PRO A 63 -2.52 -7.46 -11.66
CA PRO A 63 -3.79 -6.78 -11.32
C PRO A 63 -4.95 -7.76 -11.08
N SER A 64 -5.02 -8.84 -11.88
CA SER A 64 -6.04 -9.89 -11.75
C SER A 64 -5.93 -10.74 -10.49
N ASP A 65 -4.75 -10.77 -9.85
CA ASP A 65 -4.47 -11.62 -8.70
C ASP A 65 -4.60 -10.87 -7.37
N VAL A 66 -4.80 -9.55 -7.43
CA VAL A 66 -5.05 -8.74 -6.23
C VAL A 66 -6.39 -9.13 -5.62
N ARG A 67 -6.38 -9.59 -4.38
CA ARG A 67 -7.57 -10.02 -3.62
C ARG A 67 -7.93 -9.05 -2.51
N VAL A 68 -6.92 -8.40 -1.95
CA VAL A 68 -7.05 -7.45 -0.84
C VAL A 68 -6.20 -6.23 -1.13
N VAL A 69 -6.69 -5.05 -0.81
CA VAL A 69 -5.92 -3.80 -0.82
C VAL A 69 -5.89 -3.22 0.58
N ILE A 70 -4.70 -2.91 1.06
CA ILE A 70 -4.51 -2.14 2.30
C ILE A 70 -3.79 -0.84 1.92
N THR A 71 -4.46 0.29 2.13
CA THR A 71 -3.89 1.60 1.79
C THR A 71 -3.25 2.27 3.00
N GLY A 72 -1.99 2.71 2.81
CA GLY A 72 -1.27 3.58 3.73
C GLY A 72 -1.28 5.04 3.25
N GLN A 73 -0.75 5.96 4.05
CA GLN A 73 -0.62 7.36 3.67
C GLN A 73 0.67 7.60 2.89
N ASP A 74 1.81 7.43 3.52
CA ASP A 74 3.16 7.64 3.02
C ASP A 74 4.13 6.61 3.62
N PRO A 75 5.33 6.46 3.04
CA PRO A 75 6.33 5.55 3.58
C PRO A 75 6.83 5.97 4.97
N TYR A 76 7.34 5.02 5.72
CA TYR A 76 8.07 5.37 6.95
C TYR A 76 9.30 6.23 6.62
N HIS A 77 9.45 7.32 7.36
CA HIS A 77 10.51 8.31 7.15
C HIS A 77 11.80 8.05 7.94
N GLY A 78 11.87 6.95 8.70
CA GLY A 78 13.09 6.55 9.40
C GLY A 78 14.08 5.87 8.46
N VAL A 79 15.39 6.06 8.72
CA VAL A 79 16.47 5.49 7.91
C VAL A 79 16.32 3.95 7.79
N GLY A 80 16.26 3.44 6.56
CA GLY A 80 16.18 1.99 6.28
C GLY A 80 14.84 1.33 6.63
N GLN A 81 13.80 2.10 7.02
CA GLN A 81 12.49 1.53 7.36
C GLN A 81 11.64 1.22 6.14
N ALA A 82 11.42 2.21 5.28
CA ALA A 82 10.57 2.03 4.10
C ALA A 82 11.16 1.03 3.12
N ASN A 83 10.36 0.05 2.71
CA ASN A 83 10.74 -1.00 1.78
C ASN A 83 9.80 -1.12 0.56
N GLY A 84 8.99 -0.07 0.28
CA GLY A 84 8.09 -0.02 -0.87
C GLY A 84 6.74 -0.71 -0.69
N LEU A 85 6.45 -1.25 0.50
CA LEU A 85 5.15 -1.80 0.87
C LEU A 85 4.55 -0.99 2.01
N ALA A 86 3.26 -0.63 1.91
CA ALA A 86 2.56 0.08 2.98
C ALA A 86 2.63 -0.68 4.31
N PHE A 87 2.89 0.03 5.40
CA PHE A 87 3.06 -0.49 6.78
C PHE A 87 4.24 -1.44 7.00
N SER A 88 4.92 -1.92 5.95
CA SER A 88 6.01 -2.88 6.02
C SER A 88 7.36 -2.22 6.29
N VAL A 89 8.24 -2.94 6.97
CA VAL A 89 9.66 -2.61 7.13
C VAL A 89 10.53 -3.78 6.70
N GLY A 90 11.83 -3.55 6.48
CA GLY A 90 12.77 -4.65 6.21
C GLY A 90 12.85 -5.64 7.38
N SER A 91 13.15 -6.91 7.08
CA SER A 91 13.37 -7.93 8.12
C SER A 91 14.43 -7.50 9.12
N GLY A 92 14.20 -7.77 10.40
CA GLY A 92 15.09 -7.39 11.50
C GLY A 92 15.01 -5.92 11.92
N GLN A 93 14.22 -5.11 11.25
CA GLN A 93 13.96 -3.72 11.67
C GLN A 93 13.02 -3.68 12.87
N LYS A 94 13.21 -2.66 13.73
CA LYS A 94 12.29 -2.41 14.83
C LYS A 94 10.89 -2.12 14.30
N LEU A 95 9.89 -2.81 14.83
CA LEU A 95 8.49 -2.61 14.43
C LEU A 95 8.03 -1.17 14.71
N PRO A 96 7.57 -0.44 13.68
CA PRO A 96 6.95 0.88 13.87
C PRO A 96 5.69 0.80 14.71
N PRO A 97 5.29 1.89 15.38
CA PRO A 97 4.13 1.87 16.28
C PRO A 97 2.81 1.44 15.60
N SER A 98 2.57 1.89 14.36
CA SER A 98 1.36 1.49 13.61
C SER A 98 1.35 -0.01 13.30
N LEU A 99 2.50 -0.56 12.87
CA LEU A 99 2.62 -2.00 12.56
C LEU A 99 2.45 -2.87 13.82
N ARG A 100 2.97 -2.42 14.96
CA ARG A 100 2.71 -3.10 16.25
C ARG A 100 1.22 -3.16 16.59
N ASN A 101 0.48 -2.08 16.32
CA ASN A 101 -0.94 -2.03 16.54
C ASN A 101 -1.71 -2.93 15.56
N ILE A 102 -1.25 -3.02 14.30
CA ILE A 102 -1.78 -3.98 13.32
C ILE A 102 -1.59 -5.41 13.83
N PHE A 103 -0.39 -5.78 14.27
CA PHE A 103 -0.13 -7.13 14.80
C PHE A 103 -0.90 -7.42 16.10
N LYS A 104 -1.14 -6.38 16.94
CA LYS A 104 -1.99 -6.53 18.11
C LYS A 104 -3.46 -6.80 17.73
N GLU A 105 -3.97 -6.16 16.68
CA GLU A 105 -5.33 -6.39 16.19
C GLU A 105 -5.49 -7.80 15.58
N ILE A 106 -4.48 -8.28 14.85
CA ILE A 106 -4.48 -9.66 14.35
C ILE A 106 -4.47 -10.68 15.48
N GLY A 107 -3.85 -10.33 16.62
CA GLY A 107 -3.66 -11.24 17.75
C GLY A 107 -2.53 -12.26 17.55
N PRO A 108 -2.37 -13.20 18.47
CA PRO A 108 -1.39 -14.29 18.35
C PRO A 108 -1.83 -15.33 17.32
N ASP A 109 -0.87 -16.06 16.77
CA ASP A 109 -1.13 -17.21 15.90
C ASP A 109 -1.82 -18.36 16.66
N GLY A 110 -2.17 -19.45 15.95
CA GLY A 110 -2.77 -20.64 16.54
C GLY A 110 -1.92 -21.33 17.62
N ASN A 111 -0.62 -20.98 17.73
CA ASN A 111 0.29 -21.45 18.77
C ASN A 111 0.47 -20.44 19.92
N GLY A 112 -0.20 -19.29 19.86
CA GLY A 112 -0.15 -18.25 20.88
C GLY A 112 1.01 -17.27 20.74
N PHE A 113 1.70 -17.26 19.59
CA PHE A 113 2.84 -16.37 19.34
C PHE A 113 2.42 -15.16 18.50
N PRO A 114 2.79 -13.93 18.90
CA PRO A 114 2.56 -12.74 18.08
C PRO A 114 3.57 -12.71 16.91
N ARG A 115 3.13 -12.14 15.77
CA ARG A 115 4.05 -11.86 14.67
C ARG A 115 5.12 -10.85 15.09
N VAL A 116 6.38 -11.15 14.80
CA VAL A 116 7.54 -10.33 15.20
C VAL A 116 8.32 -9.76 14.00
N ASP A 117 8.25 -10.37 12.83
CA ASP A 117 8.88 -9.83 11.62
C ASP A 117 7.99 -8.76 10.98
N GLY A 118 8.54 -7.57 10.79
CA GLY A 118 7.85 -6.43 10.17
C GLY A 118 7.84 -6.45 8.66
N ASN A 119 8.46 -7.43 8.02
CA ASN A 119 8.40 -7.60 6.57
C ASN A 119 7.08 -8.28 6.18
N LEU A 120 6.26 -7.58 5.39
CA LEU A 120 4.94 -8.04 4.96
C LEU A 120 4.95 -8.59 3.51
N SER A 121 6.10 -9.02 3.01
CA SER A 121 6.20 -9.59 1.65
C SER A 121 5.36 -10.85 1.49
N ASP A 122 5.20 -11.66 2.52
CA ASP A 122 4.33 -12.83 2.57
C ASP A 122 2.84 -12.49 2.34
N TRP A 123 2.38 -11.34 2.88
CA TRP A 123 1.04 -10.85 2.57
C TRP A 123 0.93 -10.45 1.10
N ALA A 124 1.94 -9.72 0.59
CA ALA A 124 1.96 -9.30 -0.81
C ALA A 124 1.98 -10.50 -1.77
N GLU A 125 2.77 -11.54 -1.48
CA GLU A 125 2.81 -12.81 -2.20
C GLU A 125 1.46 -13.56 -2.16
N SER A 126 0.65 -13.30 -1.13
CA SER A 126 -0.70 -13.85 -0.99
C SER A 126 -1.79 -13.03 -1.72
N GLY A 127 -1.42 -12.06 -2.56
CA GLY A 127 -2.35 -11.19 -3.29
C GLY A 127 -2.90 -10.02 -2.48
N VAL A 128 -2.19 -9.58 -1.42
CA VAL A 128 -2.50 -8.36 -0.68
C VAL A 128 -1.67 -7.20 -1.26
N LEU A 129 -2.31 -6.26 -1.93
CA LEU A 129 -1.66 -5.04 -2.40
C LEU A 129 -1.50 -4.05 -1.23
N LEU A 130 -0.26 -3.86 -0.79
CA LEU A 130 0.13 -2.94 0.28
C LEU A 130 0.58 -1.61 -0.34
N LEU A 131 -0.37 -0.71 -0.60
CA LEU A 131 -0.15 0.50 -1.39
C LEU A 131 -0.27 1.77 -0.52
N ASN A 132 0.74 2.64 -0.54
CA ASN A 132 0.60 3.99 0.02
C ASN A 132 -0.02 4.94 -1.00
N ASP A 133 -0.70 6.00 -0.55
CA ASP A 133 -1.19 7.09 -1.39
C ASP A 133 -0.03 7.90 -2.00
N VAL A 134 1.01 8.12 -1.21
CA VAL A 134 2.26 8.78 -1.61
C VAL A 134 3.38 7.74 -1.50
N LEU A 135 4.15 7.54 -2.57
CA LEU A 135 5.11 6.42 -2.61
C LEU A 135 6.54 6.81 -2.18
N THR A 136 6.78 8.08 -1.90
CA THR A 136 8.09 8.59 -1.46
C THR A 136 7.98 9.58 -0.31
N VAL A 137 9.06 9.76 0.44
CA VAL A 137 9.14 10.69 1.58
C VAL A 137 10.59 11.12 1.81
N GLU A 138 10.82 12.35 2.25
CA GLU A 138 12.12 12.79 2.77
C GLU A 138 12.38 12.18 4.16
N LEU A 139 13.60 11.70 4.41
CA LEU A 139 13.95 11.11 5.71
C LEU A 139 13.79 12.13 6.84
N GLY A 140 13.10 11.70 7.90
CA GLY A 140 12.79 12.53 9.05
C GLY A 140 11.58 13.45 8.90
N GLN A 141 10.98 13.56 7.71
CA GLN A 141 9.92 14.52 7.38
C GLN A 141 8.64 13.84 6.88
N PRO A 142 7.77 13.33 7.76
CA PRO A 142 6.53 12.66 7.35
C PRO A 142 5.65 13.61 6.52
N GLY A 143 5.09 13.09 5.42
CA GLY A 143 4.21 13.85 4.53
C GLY A 143 4.92 14.84 3.60
N SER A 144 6.26 14.91 3.58
CA SER A 144 7.04 15.87 2.80
C SER A 144 6.73 15.84 1.29
N HIS A 145 6.42 14.69 0.71
CA HIS A 145 6.10 14.53 -0.71
C HIS A 145 4.59 14.51 -1.01
N GLY A 146 3.75 14.92 -0.05
CA GLY A 146 2.29 15.01 -0.25
C GLY A 146 1.84 16.03 -1.30
N TYR A 147 2.73 16.94 -1.74
CA TYR A 147 2.49 17.89 -2.81
C TYR A 147 2.67 17.28 -4.21
N MET A 148 3.40 16.18 -4.32
CA MET A 148 3.63 15.49 -5.59
C MET A 148 2.34 14.80 -6.08
N PRO A 149 2.14 14.64 -7.41
CA PRO A 149 0.96 13.98 -7.98
C PRO A 149 0.82 12.47 -7.69
N TRP A 150 1.51 11.92 -6.69
CA TRP A 150 1.43 10.51 -6.32
C TRP A 150 0.00 10.01 -6.14
N CYS A 151 -0.87 10.82 -5.51
CA CYS A 151 -2.26 10.41 -5.30
C CYS A 151 -3.03 10.16 -6.61
N ARG A 152 -2.68 10.82 -7.72
CA ARG A 152 -3.27 10.54 -9.04
C ARG A 152 -2.79 9.21 -9.58
N PHE A 153 -1.49 8.93 -9.44
CA PHE A 153 -0.89 7.67 -9.85
C PHE A 153 -1.48 6.48 -9.07
N THR A 154 -1.57 6.58 -7.75
CA THR A 154 -2.09 5.51 -6.90
C THR A 154 -3.60 5.33 -7.04
N SER A 155 -4.36 6.41 -7.30
CA SER A 155 -5.79 6.30 -7.66
C SER A 155 -5.99 5.52 -8.96
N ALA A 156 -5.18 5.78 -10.00
CA ALA A 156 -5.25 5.02 -11.24
C ALA A 156 -4.93 3.52 -11.04
N ILE A 157 -4.01 3.18 -10.12
CA ILE A 157 -3.77 1.78 -9.73
C ILE A 157 -5.04 1.17 -9.13
N ILE A 158 -5.72 1.87 -8.22
CA ILE A 158 -6.93 1.37 -7.55
C ILE A 158 -8.07 1.19 -8.56
N GLU A 159 -8.24 2.11 -9.50
CA GLU A 159 -9.28 2.04 -10.56
C GLU A 159 -9.13 0.82 -11.46
N VAL A 160 -7.89 0.41 -11.74
CA VAL A 160 -7.59 -0.81 -12.53
C VAL A 160 -8.06 -2.07 -11.83
N LEU A 161 -8.12 -2.08 -10.52
CA LEU A 161 -8.54 -3.25 -9.74
C LEU A 161 -10.06 -3.49 -9.78
N ASP A 162 -10.82 -2.69 -10.51
CA ASP A 162 -12.26 -2.88 -10.73
C ASP A 162 -12.61 -4.07 -11.66
N LEU A 163 -11.64 -4.86 -12.06
CA LEU A 163 -11.85 -6.01 -12.94
C LEU A 163 -12.45 -7.24 -12.23
N ARG A 164 -12.37 -7.29 -10.90
CA ARG A 164 -12.89 -8.37 -10.05
C ARG A 164 -13.21 -7.85 -8.65
N PRO A 165 -14.05 -8.57 -7.88
CA PRO A 165 -14.27 -8.20 -6.47
C PRO A 165 -12.99 -8.28 -5.65
N VAL A 166 -12.71 -7.20 -4.90
CA VAL A 166 -11.53 -7.01 -4.04
C VAL A 166 -11.99 -6.56 -2.66
N ALA A 167 -11.30 -6.95 -1.60
CA ALA A 167 -11.49 -6.41 -0.27
C ALA A 167 -10.57 -5.19 -0.06
N PHE A 168 -11.15 -4.05 0.30
CA PHE A 168 -10.43 -2.82 0.58
C PHE A 168 -10.44 -2.51 2.08
N LEU A 169 -9.28 -2.41 2.69
CA LEU A 169 -9.07 -2.02 4.09
C LEU A 169 -8.58 -0.57 4.11
N LEU A 170 -9.48 0.34 4.46
CA LEU A 170 -9.27 1.78 4.40
C LEU A 170 -9.11 2.35 5.82
N TRP A 171 -7.86 2.49 6.27
CA TRP A 171 -7.55 2.91 7.63
C TRP A 171 -7.16 4.38 7.72
N GLY A 172 -8.02 5.18 8.34
CA GLY A 172 -7.84 6.62 8.55
C GLY A 172 -8.38 7.49 7.42
N ALA A 173 -8.31 8.81 7.58
CA ALA A 173 -8.94 9.77 6.68
C ALA A 173 -8.35 9.75 5.25
N HIS A 174 -7.04 9.53 5.12
CA HIS A 174 -6.39 9.47 3.82
C HIS A 174 -6.89 8.26 3.00
N ALA A 175 -6.88 7.07 3.57
CA ALA A 175 -7.34 5.86 2.90
C ALA A 175 -8.83 5.93 2.53
N ARG A 176 -9.67 6.48 3.41
CA ARG A 176 -11.12 6.62 3.18
C ARG A 176 -11.50 7.51 2.00
N ARG A 177 -10.58 8.34 1.49
CA ARG A 177 -10.83 9.13 0.26
C ARG A 177 -11.14 8.26 -0.94
N HIS A 178 -10.63 7.05 -0.98
CA HIS A 178 -10.87 6.09 -2.05
C HIS A 178 -12.25 5.43 -1.98
N ALA A 179 -12.92 5.43 -0.82
CA ALA A 179 -14.19 4.72 -0.61
C ALA A 179 -15.28 5.12 -1.61
N GLY A 180 -15.40 6.42 -1.91
CA GLY A 180 -16.40 6.93 -2.86
C GLY A 180 -16.14 6.46 -4.29
N ALA A 181 -14.90 6.50 -4.76
CA ALA A 181 -14.53 6.04 -6.09
C ALA A 181 -14.71 4.51 -6.22
N ILE A 182 -14.25 3.74 -5.22
CA ILE A 182 -14.42 2.29 -5.17
C ILE A 182 -15.91 1.93 -5.15
N ALA A 183 -16.74 2.62 -4.35
CA ALA A 183 -18.18 2.37 -4.27
C ALA A 183 -18.94 2.76 -5.54
N SER A 184 -18.39 3.63 -6.39
CA SER A 184 -19.00 4.07 -7.65
C SER A 184 -18.65 3.21 -8.85
N SER A 185 -17.72 2.26 -8.70
CA SER A 185 -17.23 1.44 -9.79
C SER A 185 -18.30 0.48 -10.32
N SER A 186 -18.14 -0.01 -11.55
CA SER A 186 -19.11 -0.88 -12.19
C SER A 186 -19.22 -2.27 -11.53
N VAL A 187 -18.16 -2.71 -10.87
CA VAL A 187 -18.08 -3.99 -10.13
C VAL A 187 -18.34 -3.81 -8.63
N ASN A 188 -18.65 -2.59 -8.20
CA ASN A 188 -18.72 -2.14 -6.80
C ASN A 188 -19.61 -3.00 -5.89
N GLN A 189 -20.69 -3.57 -6.40
CA GLN A 189 -21.63 -4.36 -5.59
C GLN A 189 -21.03 -5.66 -5.03
N GLN A 190 -19.80 -5.98 -5.41
CA GLN A 190 -19.11 -7.20 -4.98
C GLN A 190 -17.83 -6.92 -4.18
N HIS A 191 -17.35 -5.67 -4.14
CA HIS A 191 -16.21 -5.32 -3.28
C HIS A 191 -16.61 -5.38 -1.81
N LEU A 192 -15.65 -5.77 -0.96
CA LEU A 192 -15.76 -5.62 0.48
C LEU A 192 -15.00 -4.34 0.87
N ILE A 193 -15.70 -3.33 1.38
CA ILE A 193 -15.08 -2.07 1.83
C ILE A 193 -15.17 -2.02 3.36
N LEU A 194 -14.01 -2.02 4.02
CA LEU A 194 -13.89 -1.98 5.48
C LEU A 194 -13.15 -0.72 5.91
N GLU A 195 -13.79 0.10 6.74
CA GLU A 195 -13.25 1.35 7.21
C GLU A 195 -13.00 1.32 8.72
N ALA A 196 -11.82 1.77 9.16
CA ALA A 196 -11.48 1.96 10.56
C ALA A 196 -10.63 3.23 10.76
N PRO A 197 -10.47 3.73 11.99
CA PRO A 197 -9.42 4.70 12.31
C PRO A 197 -8.03 4.17 11.94
N HIS A 198 -7.06 5.07 11.73
CA HIS A 198 -5.70 4.67 11.40
C HIS A 198 -5.03 3.90 12.57
N PRO A 199 -4.20 2.88 12.33
CA PRO A 199 -3.55 2.07 13.36
C PRO A 199 -2.46 2.81 14.17
N SER A 200 -2.22 4.11 13.93
CA SER A 200 -1.26 4.88 14.72
C SER A 200 -1.66 4.94 16.19
N PRO A 201 -0.69 5.10 17.13
CA PRO A 201 -1.02 5.26 18.55
C PRO A 201 -1.97 6.42 18.85
N LEU A 202 -2.03 7.44 17.97
CA LEU A 202 -2.90 8.60 18.13
C LEU A 202 -4.38 8.30 17.87
N SER A 203 -4.69 7.22 17.17
CA SER A 203 -6.04 6.91 16.70
C SER A 203 -6.50 5.46 16.87
N ALA A 204 -5.61 4.51 17.12
CA ALA A 204 -5.96 3.09 17.18
C ALA A 204 -7.05 2.78 18.23
N TYR A 205 -7.01 3.43 19.39
CA TYR A 205 -8.01 3.29 20.45
C TYR A 205 -9.40 3.90 20.15
N ARG A 206 -9.52 4.56 18.97
CA ARG A 206 -10.79 5.15 18.53
C ARG A 206 -11.63 4.23 17.67
N GLY A 207 -11.27 2.91 17.63
CA GLY A 207 -11.99 1.89 16.88
C GLY A 207 -11.19 1.19 15.78
N PHE A 208 -9.84 1.24 15.82
CA PHE A 208 -9.02 0.32 15.03
C PHE A 208 -8.89 -1.03 15.76
N PHE A 209 -8.64 -1.01 17.07
CA PHE A 209 -8.68 -2.22 17.87
C PHE A 209 -10.11 -2.76 17.94
N ASP A 210 -10.24 -4.06 17.84
CA ASP A 210 -11.49 -4.82 17.80
C ASP A 210 -12.34 -4.51 16.53
N CYS A 211 -11.73 -3.97 15.44
CA CYS A 211 -12.44 -3.76 14.17
C CYS A 211 -12.72 -5.07 13.43
N GLY A 212 -11.98 -6.15 13.70
CA GLY A 212 -12.19 -7.48 13.13
C GLY A 212 -11.94 -7.59 11.62
N HIS A 213 -11.25 -6.64 11.01
CA HIS A 213 -11.09 -6.56 9.55
C HIS A 213 -10.38 -7.78 8.96
N PHE A 214 -9.39 -8.33 9.63
CA PHE A 214 -8.61 -9.48 9.16
C PHE A 214 -9.45 -10.75 9.07
N GLU A 215 -10.30 -10.98 10.07
CA GLU A 215 -11.25 -12.09 10.07
C GLU A 215 -12.35 -11.88 9.04
N ALA A 216 -12.93 -10.67 8.97
CA ALA A 216 -13.95 -10.31 7.99
C ALA A 216 -13.49 -10.52 6.54
N VAL A 217 -12.24 -10.15 6.22
CA VAL A 217 -11.61 -10.42 4.91
C VAL A 217 -11.53 -11.92 4.66
N ASN A 218 -11.00 -12.68 5.61
CA ASN A 218 -10.84 -14.12 5.43
C ASN A 218 -12.19 -14.86 5.28
N ASP A 219 -13.22 -14.42 5.99
CA ASP A 219 -14.58 -14.94 5.84
C ASP A 219 -15.18 -14.60 4.48
N TRP A 220 -14.94 -13.39 4.00
CA TRP A 220 -15.40 -12.96 2.68
C TRP A 220 -14.70 -13.73 1.57
N LEU A 221 -13.37 -13.97 1.66
CA LEU A 221 -12.62 -14.82 0.73
C LEU A 221 -13.14 -16.27 0.72
N ARG A 222 -13.34 -16.87 1.90
CA ARG A 222 -13.89 -18.24 2.02
C ARG A 222 -15.26 -18.38 1.36
N LYS A 223 -16.17 -17.40 1.55
CA LYS A 223 -17.50 -17.39 0.92
C LYS A 223 -17.43 -17.35 -0.61
N ARG A 224 -16.31 -16.89 -1.16
CA ARG A 224 -16.04 -16.82 -2.60
C ARG A 224 -15.26 -18.04 -3.12
N GLY A 225 -14.96 -19.01 -2.25
CA GLY A 225 -14.13 -20.17 -2.61
C GLY A 225 -12.64 -19.85 -2.75
N GLU A 226 -12.20 -18.71 -2.24
CA GLU A 226 -10.80 -18.27 -2.28
C GLU A 226 -10.08 -18.66 -0.96
N PRO A 227 -8.78 -18.99 -1.01
CA PRO A 227 -8.04 -19.31 0.20
C PRO A 227 -7.91 -18.08 1.10
N PRO A 228 -7.98 -18.23 2.43
CA PRO A 228 -7.76 -17.13 3.36
C PRO A 228 -6.31 -16.62 3.27
N VAL A 229 -6.09 -15.36 3.65
CA VAL A 229 -4.75 -14.80 3.85
C VAL A 229 -4.21 -15.28 5.19
N ASN A 230 -2.95 -15.75 5.21
CA ASN A 230 -2.24 -16.01 6.45
C ASN A 230 -1.67 -14.69 7.00
N TRP A 231 -2.38 -14.08 7.94
CA TRP A 231 -1.96 -12.81 8.55
C TRP A 231 -0.81 -12.94 9.56
N HIS A 232 -0.52 -14.17 10.00
CA HIS A 232 0.50 -14.43 11.03
C HIS A 232 1.91 -14.65 10.44
N GLY A 233 2.03 -14.96 9.15
CA GLY A 233 3.29 -15.24 8.45
C GLY A 233 3.71 -16.70 8.47
#